data_b832d9ce418444671b6d7a9a8f7014fc
#
_entry.id   b832d9ce418444671b6d7a9a8f7014fc
#
_cell.length_a   1.000
_cell.length_b   1.000
_cell.length_c   1.000
_cell.angle_alpha   90.00
_cell.angle_beta   90.00
_cell.angle_gamma   90.00
#
_symmetry.space_group_name_H-M   'P 1'
#
loop_
_entity.id
_entity.type
_entity.pdbx_description
1 polymer ?
#
loop_
_entity_poly.entity_id
_entity_poly.type
_entity_poly.pdbx_seq_one_letter_code
_entity_poly.pdbx_strand_id
1 'polypeptide(L)'
;PKSVKGETEPEAPAVTGTTQLVAPLPYAGTNSSDTSGTVQTLNWGTVGPQQQSADTGYTYTATPQKSVQLGEFGRVSTSWFADAAFLGDSLTTGFCANEYNIDVGGALICGYTGVGPDAIVNRAAVKSPTRGQEVALDVLAAAQPKKLYILLGTNTLTTLGAADRFLAYYGQMLDELRQTLGEDCIIYVQSIPPVRPAAAEKKPGLASDVLRGVNEQLAQLAASKGCVYLDLWETLADGEGNLKEMIAAPDGVHLSAGNGYGAWVTYLRNHAKYSASNPWIMGSAYSAE
;
A
#
# COMPACT_ATOMS: atom_id res chain seq x y z
N PRO A 1 42.03 -24.85 8.75
CA PRO A 1 41.06 -23.82 8.62
C PRO A 1 40.23 -24.07 7.37
N LYS A 2 39.00 -24.53 7.52
CA LYS A 2 38.07 -24.71 6.40
C LYS A 2 37.46 -23.34 6.09
N SER A 3 37.75 -22.88 4.90
CA SER A 3 37.13 -21.71 4.29
C SER A 3 35.62 -22.01 4.14
N VAL A 4 34.80 -21.23 4.83
CA VAL A 4 33.35 -21.21 4.64
C VAL A 4 33.12 -20.53 3.29
N LYS A 5 32.61 -21.27 2.30
CA LYS A 5 32.08 -20.70 1.08
C LYS A 5 30.91 -19.82 1.48
N GLY A 6 31.03 -18.53 1.23
CA GLY A 6 29.91 -17.60 1.33
C GLY A 6 28.81 -18.08 0.37
N GLU A 7 27.63 -18.34 0.90
CA GLU A 7 26.44 -18.47 0.09
C GLU A 7 26.24 -17.14 -0.63
N THR A 8 26.31 -17.15 -1.94
CA THR A 8 25.95 -16.00 -2.76
C THR A 8 24.45 -15.81 -2.61
N GLU A 9 24.06 -14.69 -1.99
CA GLU A 9 22.69 -14.21 -1.96
C GLU A 9 22.12 -14.25 -3.39
N PRO A 10 20.90 -14.77 -3.61
CA PRO A 10 20.32 -14.84 -4.93
C PRO A 10 20.21 -13.43 -5.53
N GLU A 11 20.71 -13.29 -6.74
CA GLU A 11 20.67 -12.03 -7.47
C GLU A 11 19.21 -11.65 -7.76
N ALA A 12 18.83 -10.41 -7.43
CA ALA A 12 17.48 -9.92 -7.70
C ALA A 12 17.18 -9.98 -9.20
N PRO A 13 15.97 -10.40 -9.61
CA PRO A 13 15.60 -10.42 -11.01
C PRO A 13 15.71 -9.02 -11.62
N ALA A 14 16.24 -8.93 -12.82
CA ALA A 14 16.32 -7.66 -13.54
C ALA A 14 14.92 -7.17 -13.91
N VAL A 15 14.65 -5.90 -13.68
CA VAL A 15 13.46 -5.23 -14.23
C VAL A 15 13.74 -5.01 -15.72
N THR A 16 13.30 -5.96 -16.53
CA THR A 16 13.44 -5.86 -17.98
C THR A 16 12.21 -5.21 -18.59
N GLY A 17 12.43 -4.09 -19.23
CA GLY A 17 11.45 -3.45 -20.11
C GLY A 17 11.05 -2.05 -19.65
N THR A 18 10.85 -1.21 -20.64
CA THR A 18 10.18 0.08 -20.46
C THR A 18 8.75 -0.22 -20.06
N THR A 19 8.41 -0.02 -18.80
CA THR A 19 7.05 -0.20 -18.33
C THR A 19 6.18 0.84 -19.03
N GLN A 20 5.34 0.40 -19.97
CA GLN A 20 4.34 1.31 -20.54
C GLN A 20 3.35 1.68 -19.45
N LEU A 21 3.01 2.95 -19.38
CA LEU A 21 1.90 3.41 -18.56
C LEU A 21 0.64 2.63 -18.94
N VAL A 22 0.17 1.83 -18.02
CA VAL A 22 -1.11 1.14 -18.18
C VAL A 22 -2.20 2.10 -17.72
N ALA A 23 -3.27 2.20 -18.49
CA ALA A 23 -4.44 2.99 -18.10
C ALA A 23 -4.91 2.57 -16.69
N PRO A 24 -5.50 3.47 -15.91
CA PRO A 24 -6.07 3.13 -14.61
C PRO A 24 -6.94 1.88 -14.75
N LEU A 25 -6.82 0.98 -13.78
CA LEU A 25 -7.63 -0.24 -13.78
C LEU A 25 -9.11 0.15 -13.87
N PRO A 26 -9.85 -0.40 -14.84
CA PRO A 26 -11.27 -0.06 -14.98
C PRO A 26 -12.03 -0.51 -13.72
N TYR A 27 -12.86 0.35 -13.21
CA TYR A 27 -13.83 -0.05 -12.21
C TYR A 27 -14.85 -0.98 -12.88
N ALA A 28 -14.96 -2.20 -12.38
CA ALA A 28 -16.03 -3.10 -12.81
C ALA A 28 -17.30 -2.69 -12.07
N GLY A 29 -18.28 -2.25 -12.77
CA GLY A 29 -19.56 -1.87 -12.20
C GLY A 29 -20.52 -1.36 -13.26
N THR A 30 -21.77 -1.56 -13.04
CA THR A 30 -22.83 -1.09 -13.91
C THR A 30 -23.75 -0.16 -13.12
N ASN A 31 -24.30 0.85 -13.78
CA ASN A 31 -25.44 1.55 -13.22
C ASN A 31 -26.63 0.58 -13.22
N SER A 32 -26.92 0.04 -12.06
CA SER A 32 -28.22 -0.58 -11.86
C SER A 32 -28.95 0.26 -10.81
N SER A 33 -29.95 1.00 -11.24
CA SER A 33 -30.95 1.53 -10.33
C SER A 33 -31.94 0.42 -10.10
N ASP A 34 -31.83 -0.27 -8.99
CA ASP A 34 -32.86 -1.16 -8.56
C ASP A 34 -34.00 -0.31 -7.98
N THR A 35 -35.12 -0.30 -8.67
CA THR A 35 -36.32 0.44 -8.26
C THR A 35 -37.04 -0.19 -7.07
N SER A 36 -36.53 -1.29 -6.52
CA SER A 36 -37.08 -1.91 -5.30
C SER A 36 -36.79 -1.12 -4.01
N GLY A 37 -36.17 0.04 -4.12
CA GLY A 37 -36.14 1.06 -3.05
C GLY A 37 -35.07 0.91 -2.00
N THR A 38 -34.15 -0.06 -2.12
CA THR A 38 -33.19 -0.36 -1.03
C THR A 38 -31.73 -0.30 -1.41
N VAL A 39 -31.35 -0.39 -2.68
CA VAL A 39 -29.94 -0.43 -3.08
C VAL A 39 -29.71 0.32 -4.37
N GLN A 40 -28.89 1.35 -4.32
CA GLN A 40 -28.44 2.05 -5.50
C GLN A 40 -26.97 1.69 -5.75
N THR A 41 -26.70 0.98 -6.85
CA THR A 41 -25.33 0.72 -7.29
C THR A 41 -24.85 1.86 -8.18
N LEU A 42 -23.59 2.25 -7.99
CA LEU A 42 -22.97 3.30 -8.78
C LEU A 42 -22.33 2.72 -10.05
N ASN A 43 -22.25 3.56 -11.08
CA ASN A 43 -21.57 3.22 -12.32
C ASN A 43 -20.04 3.42 -12.15
N TRP A 44 -19.35 2.35 -11.88
CA TRP A 44 -17.91 2.36 -11.67
C TRP A 44 -17.12 2.75 -12.93
N GLY A 45 -17.67 2.53 -14.11
CA GLY A 45 -17.04 2.90 -15.36
C GLY A 45 -16.93 4.41 -15.60
N THR A 46 -17.71 5.22 -14.87
CA THR A 46 -17.67 6.69 -14.94
C THR A 46 -16.89 7.32 -13.78
N VAL A 47 -16.48 6.51 -12.80
CA VAL A 47 -15.71 6.99 -11.66
C VAL A 47 -14.23 6.94 -12.05
N GLY A 48 -13.70 8.08 -12.42
CA GLY A 48 -12.28 8.27 -12.72
C GLY A 48 -11.48 8.69 -11.48
N PRO A 49 -10.16 8.82 -11.63
CA PRO A 49 -9.32 9.43 -10.60
C PRO A 49 -9.87 10.82 -10.25
N GLN A 50 -10.17 11.02 -8.98
CA GLN A 50 -10.66 12.30 -8.51
C GLN A 50 -9.51 13.23 -8.18
N GLN A 51 -9.83 14.50 -7.99
CA GLN A 51 -8.82 15.46 -7.58
C GLN A 51 -8.28 15.09 -6.21
N GLN A 52 -7.03 15.46 -6.03
CA GLN A 52 -6.31 15.35 -4.78
C GLN A 52 -7.14 15.86 -3.60
N SER A 53 -7.09 15.17 -2.48
CA SER A 53 -7.72 15.61 -1.24
C SER A 53 -7.20 16.98 -0.83
N ALA A 54 -8.11 17.89 -0.48
CA ALA A 54 -7.77 19.23 -0.04
C ALA A 54 -6.93 19.31 1.25
N ASP A 55 -6.89 18.21 2.00
CA ASP A 55 -6.21 18.14 3.30
C ASP A 55 -4.69 17.95 3.21
N THR A 56 -4.14 17.67 2.03
CA THR A 56 -2.74 17.31 1.92
C THR A 56 -1.79 18.50 1.90
N GLY A 57 -2.24 19.65 1.40
CA GLY A 57 -1.36 20.79 1.09
C GLY A 57 -0.29 20.45 0.04
N TYR A 58 -0.26 19.21 -0.45
CA TYR A 58 0.69 18.73 -1.45
C TYR A 58 0.13 18.97 -2.86
N THR A 59 0.80 19.82 -3.61
CA THR A 59 0.41 20.10 -5.00
C THR A 59 1.05 19.09 -5.92
N TYR A 60 0.25 18.23 -6.50
CA TYR A 60 0.71 17.29 -7.51
C TYR A 60 1.13 18.00 -8.79
N THR A 61 2.37 17.81 -9.17
CA THR A 61 2.74 17.98 -10.58
C THR A 61 2.20 16.76 -11.32
N ALA A 62 1.59 16.94 -12.48
CA ALA A 62 1.13 15.81 -13.29
C ALA A 62 2.31 14.87 -13.56
N THR A 63 2.29 13.69 -12.96
CA THR A 63 3.32 12.66 -13.10
C THR A 63 2.68 11.41 -13.69
N PRO A 64 3.45 10.51 -14.33
CA PRO A 64 2.92 9.27 -14.86
C PRO A 64 2.15 8.41 -13.84
N GLN A 65 2.57 8.39 -12.56
CA GLN A 65 1.87 7.66 -11.50
C GLN A 65 0.41 8.11 -11.33
N LYS A 66 0.12 9.38 -11.58
CA LYS A 66 -1.23 9.95 -11.44
C LYS A 66 -2.25 9.28 -12.36
N SER A 67 -1.84 8.76 -13.51
CA SER A 67 -2.72 8.09 -14.46
C SER A 67 -3.14 6.68 -14.05
N VAL A 68 -2.38 6.04 -13.14
CA VAL A 68 -2.64 4.67 -12.67
C VAL A 68 -3.11 4.60 -11.22
N GLN A 69 -3.06 5.72 -10.53
CA GLN A 69 -3.49 5.84 -9.14
C GLN A 69 -5.01 5.67 -9.01
N LEU A 70 -5.44 4.94 -7.98
CA LEU A 70 -6.85 4.88 -7.62
C LEU A 70 -7.30 6.23 -7.04
N GLY A 71 -8.33 6.82 -7.61
CA GLY A 71 -8.91 8.07 -7.14
C GLY A 71 -9.81 7.90 -5.92
N GLU A 72 -10.05 9.00 -5.22
CA GLU A 72 -11.00 9.07 -4.12
C GLU A 72 -12.43 8.89 -4.61
N PHE A 73 -13.20 8.08 -3.89
CA PHE A 73 -14.61 7.86 -4.19
C PHE A 73 -15.39 7.42 -2.95
N GLY A 74 -16.15 8.31 -2.35
CA GLY A 74 -16.92 8.04 -1.14
C GLY A 74 -16.04 7.60 0.03
N ARG A 75 -16.64 7.16 1.10
CA ARG A 75 -15.95 6.65 2.27
C ARG A 75 -16.62 5.36 2.74
N VAL A 76 -15.86 4.27 2.77
CA VAL A 76 -16.35 3.02 3.36
C VAL A 76 -16.16 3.02 4.87
N SER A 77 -16.96 2.24 5.58
CA SER A 77 -16.76 2.02 7.01
C SER A 77 -15.53 1.12 7.25
N THR A 78 -15.04 1.06 8.49
CA THR A 78 -13.90 0.19 8.84
C THR A 78 -14.22 -1.30 8.68
N SER A 79 -15.49 -1.70 8.68
CA SER A 79 -15.91 -3.07 8.36
C SER A 79 -15.52 -3.52 6.95
N TRP A 80 -15.20 -2.58 6.05
CA TRP A 80 -14.59 -2.88 4.75
C TRP A 80 -13.32 -3.71 4.85
N PHE A 81 -12.57 -3.55 5.93
CA PHE A 81 -11.31 -4.26 6.15
C PHE A 81 -11.47 -5.64 6.81
N ALA A 82 -12.69 -6.06 7.15
CA ALA A 82 -12.92 -7.31 7.90
C ALA A 82 -12.38 -8.57 7.20
N ASP A 83 -12.36 -8.57 5.87
CA ASP A 83 -11.80 -9.64 5.03
C ASP A 83 -10.46 -9.25 4.38
N ALA A 84 -9.81 -8.23 4.89
CA ALA A 84 -8.53 -7.74 4.41
C ALA A 84 -7.35 -8.24 5.24
N ALA A 85 -6.17 -8.22 4.61
CA ALA A 85 -4.88 -8.30 5.29
C ALA A 85 -4.04 -7.07 4.97
N PHE A 86 -3.19 -6.69 5.92
CA PHE A 86 -2.15 -5.67 5.73
C PHE A 86 -0.79 -6.35 5.78
N LEU A 87 0.02 -6.20 4.75
CA LEU A 87 1.38 -6.71 4.67
C LEU A 87 2.35 -5.52 4.67
N GLY A 88 3.29 -5.50 5.60
CA GLY A 88 4.26 -4.41 5.64
C GLY A 88 5.30 -4.53 6.73
N ASP A 89 6.01 -3.44 6.93
CA ASP A 89 7.12 -3.31 7.89
C ASP A 89 6.65 -2.73 9.24
N SER A 90 7.55 -2.01 9.90
CA SER A 90 7.27 -1.40 11.22
C SER A 90 6.12 -0.37 11.20
N LEU A 91 5.85 0.26 10.06
CA LEU A 91 4.67 1.12 9.93
C LEU A 91 3.38 0.29 10.07
N THR A 92 3.33 -0.85 9.43
CA THR A 92 2.19 -1.77 9.51
C THR A 92 2.05 -2.42 10.88
N THR A 93 3.16 -2.65 11.63
CA THR A 93 3.08 -3.18 13.00
C THR A 93 2.32 -2.25 13.95
N GLY A 94 2.27 -0.95 13.66
CA GLY A 94 1.54 0.03 14.47
C GLY A 94 0.04 -0.28 14.59
N PHE A 95 -0.55 -0.98 13.64
CA PHE A 95 -1.94 -1.45 13.74
C PHE A 95 -2.16 -2.49 14.84
N CYS A 96 -1.08 -3.15 15.31
CA CYS A 96 -1.12 -4.07 16.44
C CYS A 96 -0.91 -3.38 17.81
N ALA A 97 -0.55 -2.10 17.81
CA ALA A 97 -0.30 -1.36 19.04
C ALA A 97 -1.62 -0.94 19.68
N ASN A 98 -2.04 -1.65 20.73
CA ASN A 98 -3.32 -1.40 21.41
C ASN A 98 -3.44 0.04 21.92
N GLU A 99 -2.33 0.65 22.34
CA GLU A 99 -2.27 2.03 22.81
C GLU A 99 -2.60 3.05 21.70
N TYR A 100 -2.49 2.68 20.43
CA TYR A 100 -2.85 3.55 19.30
C TYR A 100 -4.35 3.57 19.05
N ASN A 101 -5.06 2.54 19.48
CA ASN A 101 -6.52 2.41 19.33
C ASN A 101 -7.00 2.66 17.88
N ILE A 102 -6.33 2.06 16.90
CA ILE A 102 -6.65 2.22 15.49
C ILE A 102 -7.60 1.12 15.07
N ASP A 103 -8.77 1.52 14.57
CA ASP A 103 -9.76 0.58 14.04
C ASP A 103 -9.48 0.30 12.56
N VAL A 104 -9.12 -0.93 12.28
CA VAL A 104 -8.99 -1.50 10.91
C VAL A 104 -9.96 -2.66 10.69
N GLY A 105 -11.11 -2.63 11.35
CA GLY A 105 -12.24 -3.53 11.11
C GLY A 105 -11.95 -5.01 11.34
N GLY A 106 -10.94 -5.35 12.13
CA GLY A 106 -10.55 -6.74 12.38
C GLY A 106 -9.69 -7.35 11.27
N ALA A 107 -9.07 -6.53 10.41
CA ALA A 107 -8.14 -7.01 9.39
C ALA A 107 -6.99 -7.84 9.97
N LEU A 108 -6.48 -8.79 9.18
CA LEU A 108 -5.27 -9.54 9.50
C LEU A 108 -4.04 -8.64 9.33
N ILE A 109 -3.25 -8.45 10.37
CA ILE A 109 -2.04 -7.64 10.30
C ILE A 109 -0.81 -8.53 10.16
N CYS A 110 -0.20 -8.50 8.98
CA CYS A 110 1.08 -9.12 8.66
C CYS A 110 2.16 -8.02 8.62
N GLY A 111 2.39 -7.38 9.78
CA GLY A 111 3.40 -6.35 9.98
C GLY A 111 4.64 -6.91 10.62
N TYR A 112 5.82 -6.61 10.04
CA TYR A 112 7.09 -7.19 10.47
C TYR A 112 8.19 -6.11 10.48
N THR A 113 8.68 -5.77 11.65
CA THR A 113 9.68 -4.72 11.80
C THR A 113 10.95 -5.04 11.00
N GLY A 114 11.41 -4.07 10.22
CA GLY A 114 12.67 -4.16 9.47
C GLY A 114 12.60 -4.94 8.16
N VAL A 115 11.42 -5.44 7.78
CA VAL A 115 11.24 -6.28 6.60
C VAL A 115 11.16 -5.47 5.31
N GLY A 116 11.75 -6.01 4.24
CA GLY A 116 11.59 -5.57 2.86
C GLY A 116 10.96 -6.64 1.98
N PRO A 117 10.71 -6.35 0.69
CA PRO A 117 10.11 -7.32 -0.24
C PRO A 117 10.97 -8.58 -0.43
N ASP A 118 12.29 -8.47 -0.33
CA ASP A 118 13.24 -9.57 -0.42
C ASP A 118 13.01 -10.65 0.66
N ALA A 119 12.71 -10.23 1.88
CA ALA A 119 12.40 -11.18 2.96
C ALA A 119 11.12 -11.98 2.67
N ILE A 120 10.12 -11.36 2.05
CA ILE A 120 8.87 -12.02 1.67
C ILE A 120 9.14 -13.06 0.57
N VAL A 121 9.84 -12.65 -0.50
CA VAL A 121 10.22 -13.54 -1.62
C VAL A 121 11.07 -14.72 -1.15
N ASN A 122 12.03 -14.47 -0.29
CA ASN A 122 12.92 -15.51 0.23
C ASN A 122 12.27 -16.35 1.35
N ARG A 123 10.98 -16.16 1.63
CA ARG A 123 10.22 -16.90 2.65
C ARG A 123 10.90 -16.88 4.02
N ALA A 124 11.51 -15.74 4.37
CA ALA A 124 12.17 -15.57 5.64
C ALA A 124 11.19 -15.77 6.80
N ALA A 125 11.67 -16.42 7.87
CA ALA A 125 10.95 -16.45 9.13
C ALA A 125 11.03 -15.06 9.77
N VAL A 126 9.88 -14.40 9.94
CA VAL A 126 9.77 -13.03 10.47
C VAL A 126 8.91 -13.01 11.72
N LYS A 127 9.16 -12.06 12.62
CA LYS A 127 8.44 -11.99 13.89
C LYS A 127 7.22 -11.09 13.77
N SER A 128 6.04 -11.70 13.93
CA SER A 128 4.79 -10.97 14.13
C SER A 128 4.69 -10.46 15.58
N PRO A 129 4.16 -9.24 15.82
CA PRO A 129 3.93 -8.75 17.17
C PRO A 129 2.95 -9.62 17.99
N THR A 130 2.05 -10.32 17.33
CA THR A 130 0.93 -11.04 17.98
C THR A 130 0.98 -12.55 17.83
N ARG A 131 1.72 -13.09 16.84
CA ARG A 131 1.71 -14.52 16.52
C ARG A 131 3.07 -15.22 16.62
N GLY A 132 4.16 -14.48 16.87
CA GLY A 132 5.51 -15.03 16.93
C GLY A 132 6.18 -15.16 15.56
N GLN A 133 7.08 -16.14 15.41
CA GLN A 133 7.82 -16.40 14.16
C GLN A 133 6.92 -17.07 13.12
N GLU A 134 6.91 -16.52 11.92
CA GLU A 134 6.07 -17.03 10.82
C GLU A 134 6.65 -16.67 9.45
N VAL A 135 6.21 -17.35 8.41
CA VAL A 135 6.46 -16.98 7.02
C VAL A 135 5.22 -16.26 6.50
N ALA A 136 5.38 -15.01 6.06
CA ALA A 136 4.26 -14.15 5.67
C ALA A 136 3.37 -14.77 4.58
N LEU A 137 3.97 -15.41 3.57
CA LEU A 137 3.23 -16.07 2.49
C LEU A 137 2.38 -17.24 3.00
N ASP A 138 2.85 -18.00 4.01
CA ASP A 138 2.09 -19.11 4.59
C ASP A 138 0.88 -18.60 5.37
N VAL A 139 1.05 -17.51 6.12
CA VAL A 139 -0.05 -16.87 6.84
C VAL A 139 -1.12 -16.36 5.86
N LEU A 140 -0.70 -15.70 4.79
CA LEU A 140 -1.63 -15.20 3.77
C LEU A 140 -2.30 -16.34 3.00
N ALA A 141 -1.57 -17.41 2.68
CA ALA A 141 -2.12 -18.61 2.05
C ALA A 141 -3.22 -19.28 2.91
N ALA A 142 -3.01 -19.34 4.22
CA ALA A 142 -3.99 -19.89 5.15
C ALA A 142 -5.21 -18.98 5.33
N ALA A 143 -5.01 -17.67 5.35
CA ALA A 143 -6.06 -16.69 5.61
C ALA A 143 -6.93 -16.37 4.38
N GLN A 144 -6.37 -16.46 3.17
CA GLN A 144 -7.05 -16.15 1.89
C GLN A 144 -7.85 -14.84 1.95
N PRO A 145 -7.20 -13.69 2.27
CA PRO A 145 -7.90 -12.41 2.34
C PRO A 145 -8.46 -12.02 0.97
N LYS A 146 -9.57 -11.29 0.96
CA LYS A 146 -10.17 -10.76 -0.27
C LYS A 146 -9.52 -9.46 -0.72
N LYS A 147 -8.84 -8.79 0.20
CA LYS A 147 -8.09 -7.55 -0.03
C LYS A 147 -6.74 -7.65 0.67
N LEU A 148 -5.68 -7.24 -0.02
CA LEU A 148 -4.35 -7.17 0.55
C LEU A 148 -3.77 -5.77 0.37
N TYR A 149 -3.48 -5.09 1.46
CA TYR A 149 -2.83 -3.76 1.47
C TYR A 149 -1.35 -3.93 1.77
N ILE A 150 -0.47 -3.51 0.85
CA ILE A 150 0.98 -3.66 0.99
C ILE A 150 1.62 -2.29 1.22
N LEU A 151 2.45 -2.18 2.25
CA LEU A 151 3.31 -1.03 2.50
C LEU A 151 4.71 -1.48 2.90
N LEU A 152 5.64 -1.43 1.96
CA LEU A 152 7.04 -1.80 2.14
C LEU A 152 7.95 -0.81 1.41
N GLY A 153 9.13 -0.55 1.95
CA GLY A 153 10.14 0.27 1.27
C GLY A 153 11.05 1.08 2.18
N THR A 154 10.55 1.54 3.33
CA THR A 154 11.31 2.43 4.22
C THR A 154 12.58 1.79 4.80
N ASN A 155 12.63 0.48 4.90
CA ASN A 155 13.80 -0.26 5.39
C ASN A 155 14.80 -0.62 4.28
N THR A 156 14.33 -0.71 3.04
CA THR A 156 15.17 -1.12 1.90
C THR A 156 15.78 0.08 1.18
N LEU A 157 15.03 1.17 1.06
CA LEU A 157 15.42 2.37 0.31
C LEU A 157 16.21 3.38 1.15
N THR A 158 17.06 2.93 2.05
CA THR A 158 17.80 3.82 2.97
C THR A 158 18.99 4.50 2.32
N THR A 159 19.49 3.96 1.21
CA THR A 159 20.66 4.46 0.46
C THR A 159 20.29 4.79 -0.97
N LEU A 160 21.06 5.71 -1.57
CA LEU A 160 20.97 5.96 -3.01
C LEU A 160 21.34 4.70 -3.80
N GLY A 161 20.65 4.46 -4.92
CA GLY A 161 20.92 3.31 -5.78
C GLY A 161 20.21 2.01 -5.37
N ALA A 162 19.43 2.00 -4.28
CA ALA A 162 18.71 0.81 -3.84
C ALA A 162 17.43 0.52 -4.66
N ALA A 163 16.98 1.44 -5.50
CA ALA A 163 15.67 1.40 -6.16
C ALA A 163 15.49 0.19 -7.09
N ASP A 164 16.49 -0.10 -7.93
CA ASP A 164 16.37 -1.19 -8.92
C ASP A 164 16.20 -2.55 -8.26
N ARG A 165 17.02 -2.84 -7.26
CA ARG A 165 16.91 -4.07 -6.48
C ARG A 165 15.57 -4.15 -5.74
N PHE A 166 15.15 -3.06 -5.12
CA PHE A 166 13.87 -2.98 -4.44
C PHE A 166 12.70 -3.28 -5.38
N LEU A 167 12.65 -2.64 -6.54
CA LEU A 167 11.59 -2.83 -7.53
C LEU A 167 11.59 -4.25 -8.11
N ALA A 168 12.76 -4.83 -8.33
CA ALA A 168 12.88 -6.21 -8.81
C ALA A 168 12.26 -7.21 -7.81
N TYR A 169 12.62 -7.12 -6.54
CA TYR A 169 12.01 -7.96 -5.50
C TYR A 169 10.53 -7.65 -5.28
N TYR A 170 10.14 -6.39 -5.38
CA TYR A 170 8.73 -6.02 -5.26
C TYR A 170 7.88 -6.66 -6.35
N GLY A 171 8.35 -6.64 -7.60
CA GLY A 171 7.67 -7.30 -8.72
C GLY A 171 7.56 -8.81 -8.53
N GLN A 172 8.62 -9.47 -8.10
CA GLN A 172 8.59 -10.89 -7.79
C GLN A 172 7.64 -11.21 -6.63
N MET A 173 7.65 -10.39 -5.58
CA MET A 173 6.71 -10.52 -4.46
C MET A 173 5.25 -10.44 -4.93
N LEU A 174 4.92 -9.50 -5.81
CA LEU A 174 3.57 -9.38 -6.35
C LEU A 174 3.15 -10.62 -7.14
N ASP A 175 4.07 -11.23 -7.92
CA ASP A 175 3.80 -12.47 -8.64
C ASP A 175 3.52 -13.64 -7.68
N GLU A 176 4.32 -13.79 -6.63
CA GLU A 176 4.12 -14.85 -5.62
C GLU A 176 2.83 -14.64 -4.82
N LEU A 177 2.51 -13.39 -4.47
CA LEU A 177 1.25 -13.06 -3.80
C LEU A 177 0.05 -13.36 -4.71
N ARG A 178 0.13 -13.07 -6.00
CA ARG A 178 -0.93 -13.41 -6.95
C ARG A 178 -1.11 -14.91 -7.09
N GLN A 179 -0.02 -15.69 -7.15
CA GLN A 179 -0.09 -17.15 -7.15
C GLN A 179 -0.72 -17.71 -5.86
N THR A 180 -0.41 -17.09 -4.72
CA THR A 180 -0.89 -17.53 -3.41
C THR A 180 -2.37 -17.20 -3.17
N LEU A 181 -2.82 -16.03 -3.60
CA LEU A 181 -4.13 -15.48 -3.27
C LEU A 181 -5.15 -15.56 -4.41
N GLY A 182 -4.70 -15.85 -5.63
CA GLY A 182 -5.57 -15.93 -6.81
C GLY A 182 -5.99 -14.55 -7.35
N GLU A 183 -6.74 -14.57 -8.44
CA GLU A 183 -7.16 -13.37 -9.16
C GLU A 183 -8.27 -12.58 -8.45
N ASP A 184 -9.02 -13.23 -7.57
CA ASP A 184 -10.14 -12.60 -6.85
C ASP A 184 -9.68 -11.70 -5.70
N CYS A 185 -8.43 -11.83 -5.25
CA CYS A 185 -7.87 -10.93 -4.23
C CYS A 185 -7.49 -9.60 -4.84
N ILE A 186 -8.04 -8.50 -4.31
CA ILE A 186 -7.63 -7.16 -4.70
C ILE A 186 -6.35 -6.80 -3.96
N ILE A 187 -5.25 -6.64 -4.69
CA ILE A 187 -3.96 -6.25 -4.12
C ILE A 187 -3.79 -4.73 -4.28
N TYR A 188 -3.67 -4.03 -3.16
CA TYR A 188 -3.41 -2.60 -3.09
C TYR A 188 -1.93 -2.38 -2.77
N VAL A 189 -1.21 -1.75 -3.69
CA VAL A 189 0.17 -1.31 -3.49
C VAL A 189 0.14 0.15 -3.07
N GLN A 190 0.64 0.44 -1.88
CA GLN A 190 0.70 1.79 -1.36
C GLN A 190 2.07 2.42 -1.66
N SER A 191 2.08 3.72 -1.97
CA SER A 191 3.31 4.48 -2.14
C SER A 191 4.16 4.42 -0.87
N ILE A 192 5.49 4.42 -1.03
CA ILE A 192 6.40 4.58 0.11
C ILE A 192 6.16 5.99 0.68
N PRO A 193 5.84 6.11 1.99
CA PRO A 193 5.51 7.38 2.60
C PRO A 193 6.68 8.38 2.56
N PRO A 194 6.38 9.68 2.53
CA PRO A 194 7.40 10.68 2.73
C PRO A 194 7.97 10.61 4.15
N VAL A 195 9.16 11.14 4.35
CA VAL A 195 9.80 11.26 5.67
C VAL A 195 10.11 12.72 5.99
N ARG A 196 10.41 13.03 7.24
CA ARG A 196 10.89 14.37 7.62
C ARG A 196 12.31 14.62 7.08
N PRO A 197 12.69 15.87 6.77
CA PRO A 197 14.02 16.19 6.22
C PRO A 197 15.17 15.64 7.04
N ALA A 198 15.12 15.74 8.36
CA ALA A 198 16.17 15.22 9.24
C ALA A 198 16.34 13.69 9.18
N ALA A 199 15.28 12.96 8.83
CA ALA A 199 15.36 11.52 8.58
C ALA A 199 15.99 11.23 7.21
N ALA A 200 15.65 12.01 6.18
CA ALA A 200 16.23 11.90 4.86
C ALA A 200 17.74 12.19 4.83
N GLU A 201 18.22 13.13 5.65
CA GLU A 201 19.66 13.41 5.81
C GLU A 201 20.44 12.16 6.28
N LYS A 202 19.83 11.36 7.14
CA LYS A 202 20.42 10.10 7.66
C LYS A 202 20.24 8.93 6.71
N LYS A 203 19.19 8.97 5.90
CA LYS A 203 18.79 7.92 4.97
C LYS A 203 18.49 8.54 3.60
N PRO A 204 19.51 8.87 2.82
CA PRO A 204 19.35 9.69 1.60
C PRO A 204 18.50 9.04 0.52
N GLY A 205 18.33 7.72 0.53
CA GLY A 205 17.39 7.03 -0.36
C GLY A 205 15.91 7.30 -0.03
N LEU A 206 15.62 7.88 1.15
CA LEU A 206 14.28 8.32 1.53
C LEU A 206 14.03 9.82 1.28
N ALA A 207 14.95 10.51 0.63
CA ALA A 207 14.73 11.91 0.25
C ALA A 207 13.50 12.04 -0.66
N SER A 208 12.79 13.15 -0.53
CA SER A 208 11.52 13.39 -1.21
C SER A 208 11.59 13.21 -2.74
N ASP A 209 12.60 13.76 -3.36
CA ASP A 209 12.82 13.64 -4.81
C ASP A 209 13.15 12.20 -5.24
N VAL A 210 13.93 11.48 -4.45
CA VAL A 210 14.26 10.06 -4.70
C VAL A 210 12.99 9.20 -4.57
N LEU A 211 12.24 9.34 -3.48
CA LEU A 211 11.03 8.57 -3.25
C LEU A 211 9.95 8.84 -4.30
N ARG A 212 9.82 10.07 -4.78
CA ARG A 212 8.88 10.38 -5.87
C ARG A 212 9.21 9.60 -7.13
N GLY A 213 10.47 9.51 -7.51
CA GLY A 213 10.91 8.71 -8.65
C GLY A 213 10.66 7.21 -8.46
N VAL A 214 10.92 6.68 -7.28
CA VAL A 214 10.65 5.27 -6.95
C VAL A 214 9.14 5.00 -6.93
N ASN A 215 8.34 5.86 -6.33
CA ASN A 215 6.89 5.70 -6.28
C ASN A 215 6.24 5.75 -7.67
N GLU A 216 6.77 6.55 -8.58
CA GLU A 216 6.33 6.56 -9.97
C GLU A 216 6.56 5.20 -10.64
N GLN A 217 7.74 4.61 -10.48
CA GLN A 217 8.05 3.28 -11.01
C GLN A 217 7.24 2.20 -10.31
N LEU A 218 7.02 2.32 -9.00
CA LEU A 218 6.20 1.38 -8.22
C LEU A 218 4.73 1.40 -8.69
N ALA A 219 4.19 2.58 -9.01
CA ALA A 219 2.84 2.72 -9.53
C ALA A 219 2.70 2.01 -10.89
N GLN A 220 3.66 2.17 -11.77
CA GLN A 220 3.68 1.48 -13.07
C GLN A 220 3.83 -0.03 -12.90
N LEU A 221 4.70 -0.47 -11.99
CA LEU A 221 4.88 -1.88 -11.66
C LEU A 221 3.57 -2.49 -11.13
N ALA A 222 2.91 -1.84 -10.19
CA ALA A 222 1.64 -2.28 -9.64
C ALA A 222 0.57 -2.42 -10.73
N ALA A 223 0.43 -1.42 -11.60
CA ALA A 223 -0.50 -1.46 -12.72
C ALA A 223 -0.20 -2.61 -13.69
N SER A 224 1.06 -2.83 -14.03
CA SER A 224 1.49 -3.93 -14.92
C SER A 224 1.20 -5.32 -14.35
N LYS A 225 1.09 -5.45 -13.04
CA LYS A 225 0.76 -6.69 -12.31
C LYS A 225 -0.73 -6.81 -11.97
N GLY A 226 -1.59 -5.92 -12.49
CA GLY A 226 -3.02 -5.92 -12.19
C GLY A 226 -3.35 -5.55 -10.75
N CYS A 227 -2.46 -4.83 -10.07
CA CYS A 227 -2.66 -4.34 -8.72
C CYS A 227 -3.18 -2.90 -8.74
N VAL A 228 -3.85 -2.51 -7.65
CA VAL A 228 -4.32 -1.13 -7.43
C VAL A 228 -3.18 -0.34 -6.79
N TYR A 229 -2.93 0.88 -7.26
CA TYR A 229 -1.96 1.77 -6.64
C TYR A 229 -2.65 2.87 -5.84
N LEU A 230 -2.18 3.09 -4.61
CA LEU A 230 -2.64 4.13 -3.69
C LEU A 230 -1.49 5.08 -3.36
N ASP A 231 -1.70 6.37 -3.60
CA ASP A 231 -0.69 7.38 -3.31
C ASP A 231 -0.92 8.04 -1.96
N LEU A 232 -0.28 7.51 -0.92
CA LEU A 232 -0.38 8.04 0.45
C LEU A 232 0.17 9.46 0.59
N TRP A 233 0.96 9.95 -0.37
CA TRP A 233 1.46 11.32 -0.33
C TRP A 233 0.33 12.35 -0.38
N GLU A 234 -0.81 11.99 -0.95
CA GLU A 234 -1.99 12.85 -0.98
C GLU A 234 -2.46 13.23 0.43
N THR A 235 -2.26 12.36 1.41
CA THR A 235 -2.66 12.63 2.80
C THR A 235 -1.49 12.88 3.74
N LEU A 236 -0.31 12.33 3.45
CA LEU A 236 0.83 12.36 4.37
C LEU A 236 1.84 13.48 4.07
N ALA A 237 1.95 13.93 2.81
CA ALA A 237 2.95 14.91 2.41
C ALA A 237 2.49 16.34 2.66
N ASP A 238 3.43 17.20 3.07
CA ASP A 238 3.24 18.66 3.09
C ASP A 238 3.49 19.27 1.70
N GLY A 239 3.39 20.59 1.59
CA GLY A 239 3.58 21.30 0.32
C GLY A 239 4.98 21.18 -0.30
N GLU A 240 5.97 20.74 0.45
CA GLU A 240 7.34 20.51 0.02
C GLU A 240 7.63 19.02 -0.30
N GLY A 241 6.65 18.15 -0.08
CA GLY A 241 6.78 16.71 -0.28
C GLY A 241 7.47 15.99 0.89
N ASN A 242 7.48 16.59 2.07
CA ASN A 242 7.94 15.94 3.29
C ASN A 242 6.76 15.38 4.08
N LEU A 243 7.02 14.42 4.97
CA LEU A 243 6.00 13.98 5.92
C LEU A 243 5.53 15.18 6.75
N LYS A 244 4.22 15.38 6.85
CA LYS A 244 3.63 16.47 7.65
C LYS A 244 4.11 16.35 9.10
N GLU A 245 4.59 17.43 9.68
CA GLU A 245 5.14 17.44 11.04
C GLU A 245 4.11 16.97 12.08
N MET A 246 2.87 17.43 11.96
CA MET A 246 1.81 17.10 12.91
C MET A 246 1.41 15.63 12.98
N ILE A 247 1.77 14.84 11.96
CA ILE A 247 1.47 13.41 11.88
C ILE A 247 2.73 12.53 11.92
N ALA A 248 3.91 13.14 12.07
CA ALA A 248 5.17 12.44 12.19
C ALA A 248 5.45 12.03 13.64
N ALA A 249 6.02 10.85 13.82
CA ALA A 249 6.68 10.47 15.07
C ALA A 249 8.03 11.20 15.19
N PRO A 250 8.64 11.24 16.39
CA PRO A 250 9.89 11.98 16.61
C PRO A 250 11.07 11.56 15.74
N ASP A 251 11.10 10.33 15.24
CA ASP A 251 12.16 9.84 14.36
C ASP A 251 12.02 10.35 12.92
N GLY A 252 10.89 10.96 12.57
CA GLY A 252 10.62 11.52 11.26
C GLY A 252 10.34 10.51 10.16
N VAL A 253 10.25 9.22 10.48
CA VAL A 253 9.92 8.12 9.55
C VAL A 253 8.56 7.52 9.88
N HIS A 254 8.33 7.20 11.15
CA HIS A 254 7.08 6.62 11.61
C HIS A 254 5.96 7.67 11.75
N LEU A 255 4.74 7.19 11.72
CA LEU A 255 3.56 8.02 11.93
C LEU A 255 3.25 8.17 13.42
N SER A 256 2.71 9.32 13.80
CA SER A 256 2.18 9.52 15.15
C SER A 256 0.96 8.62 15.39
N ALA A 257 0.78 8.17 16.62
CA ALA A 257 -0.22 7.19 17.02
C ALA A 257 -1.65 7.55 16.57
N GLY A 258 -2.18 8.70 16.97
CA GLY A 258 -3.55 9.10 16.62
C GLY A 258 -3.65 9.72 15.24
N ASN A 259 -3.01 10.87 15.05
CA ASN A 259 -3.18 11.69 13.86
C ASN A 259 -2.60 11.02 12.60
N GLY A 260 -1.42 10.42 12.70
CA GLY A 260 -0.75 9.82 11.55
C GLY A 260 -1.47 8.56 11.06
N TYR A 261 -1.77 7.63 11.94
CA TYR A 261 -2.53 6.43 11.61
C TYR A 261 -3.96 6.76 11.24
N GLY A 262 -4.58 7.73 11.90
CA GLY A 262 -5.92 8.22 11.56
C GLY A 262 -5.98 8.75 10.13
N ALA A 263 -5.01 9.56 9.70
CA ALA A 263 -4.91 10.05 8.33
C ALA A 263 -4.74 8.88 7.32
N TRP A 264 -3.90 7.91 7.63
CA TRP A 264 -3.69 6.74 6.79
C TRP A 264 -4.99 5.92 6.62
N VAL A 265 -5.64 5.53 7.72
CA VAL A 265 -6.89 4.74 7.65
C VAL A 265 -8.00 5.52 6.94
N THR A 266 -8.14 6.82 7.21
CA THR A 266 -9.12 7.67 6.51
C THR A 266 -8.86 7.68 5.00
N TYR A 267 -7.60 7.79 4.58
CA TYR A 267 -7.25 7.72 3.17
C TYR A 267 -7.67 6.39 2.55
N LEU A 268 -7.37 5.27 3.20
CA LEU A 268 -7.75 3.94 2.71
C LEU A 268 -9.27 3.78 2.60
N ARG A 269 -10.03 4.33 3.55
CA ARG A 269 -11.49 4.31 3.51
C ARG A 269 -12.06 5.13 2.35
N ASN A 270 -11.39 6.20 1.95
CA ASN A 270 -11.80 7.05 0.83
C ASN A 270 -11.37 6.48 -0.54
N HIS A 271 -10.48 5.51 -0.58
CA HIS A 271 -9.86 4.97 -1.80
C HIS A 271 -10.13 3.47 -1.95
N ALA A 272 -11.36 3.05 -1.73
CA ALA A 272 -11.78 1.67 -1.93
C ALA A 272 -12.06 1.39 -3.42
N LYS A 273 -11.52 0.27 -3.94
CA LYS A 273 -11.88 -0.21 -5.27
C LYS A 273 -13.12 -1.07 -5.19
N TYR A 274 -14.16 -0.61 -5.83
CA TYR A 274 -15.40 -1.35 -5.97
C TYR A 274 -15.38 -2.20 -7.24
N SER A 275 -16.15 -3.29 -7.23
CA SER A 275 -16.29 -4.20 -8.38
C SER A 275 -17.68 -4.82 -8.39
N ALA A 276 -18.00 -5.59 -9.43
CA ALA A 276 -19.26 -6.33 -9.50
C ALA A 276 -19.42 -7.34 -8.35
N SER A 277 -18.31 -7.94 -7.89
CA SER A 277 -18.28 -8.86 -6.74
C SER A 277 -18.21 -8.14 -5.39
N ASN A 278 -17.87 -6.87 -5.36
CA ASN A 278 -17.73 -6.04 -4.16
C ASN A 278 -18.19 -4.61 -4.48
N PRO A 279 -19.49 -4.40 -4.74
CA PRO A 279 -20.02 -3.12 -5.16
C PRO A 279 -20.15 -2.15 -3.97
N TRP A 280 -20.10 -0.86 -4.26
CA TRP A 280 -20.56 0.13 -3.30
C TRP A 280 -22.10 0.09 -3.25
N ILE A 281 -22.64 -0.11 -2.06
CA ILE A 281 -24.08 -0.21 -1.83
C ILE A 281 -24.48 0.79 -0.76
N MET A 282 -25.37 1.70 -1.09
CA MET A 282 -25.86 2.72 -0.14
C MET A 282 -26.55 2.07 1.05
N GLY A 283 -26.20 2.51 2.26
CA GLY A 283 -26.80 2.00 3.50
C GLY A 283 -26.29 0.65 3.97
N SER A 284 -25.36 0.03 3.25
CA SER A 284 -24.69 -1.21 3.69
C SER A 284 -23.46 -0.91 4.54
N ALA A 285 -22.84 -1.95 5.10
CA ALA A 285 -21.55 -1.84 5.79
C ALA A 285 -20.41 -1.30 4.90
N TYR A 286 -20.58 -1.36 3.59
CA TYR A 286 -19.65 -0.87 2.58
C TYR A 286 -20.05 0.49 2.01
N SER A 287 -21.13 1.10 2.52
CA SER A 287 -21.53 2.44 2.10
C SER A 287 -20.61 3.52 2.68
N ALA A 288 -20.61 4.67 2.04
CA ALA A 288 -20.03 5.87 2.62
C ALA A 288 -20.78 6.25 3.91
N GLU A 289 -20.05 6.68 4.91
CA GLU A 289 -20.59 7.30 6.13
C GLU A 289 -21.02 8.73 5.85
#